data_9bb3744abe093bf10c7ea6877643abe8
#
_entry.id   9bb3744abe093bf10c7ea6877643abe8
#
_cell.length_a   1.000
_cell.length_b   1.000
_cell.length_c   1.000
_cell.angle_alpha   90.00
_cell.angle_beta   90.00
_cell.angle_gamma   90.00
#
_symmetry.space_group_name_H-M   'P 1'
#
loop_
_entity.id
_entity.type
_entity.pdbx_description
1 polymer ?
#
loop_
_entity_poly.entity_id
_entity_poly.type
_entity_poly.pdbx_seq_one_letter_code
_entity_poly.pdbx_strand_id
1 'polypeptide(L)'
;MFHSMEIKEGAIFIADAHYPHHGNEFLELLHKLDTGKIVASQLFLMGDIFDLLFGYNDYILTFCNEAVSLLRKLSKIIEIHYFEGNHDFCLKDIFPNINVYSRDEQPITMKLGEKKVSLSHGDKYDAGFGYGVYCKLLRSKITLNALKPFEKKIIDHQMSRLHSKIICRKMPNFEQKAEAIMSHYPKYLDMVIEGHFHQAVKIGTYISLPSLACQKMYAIIQNGEITFKSI
;
A
#
# COMPACT_ATOMS: atom_id res chain seq x y z
N MET A 1 11.54 3.48 26.27
CA MET A 1 10.98 4.66 25.58
C MET A 1 10.55 4.20 24.20
N PHE A 2 9.27 4.09 23.94
CA PHE A 2 8.79 3.84 22.58
C PHE A 2 9.04 5.13 21.79
N HIS A 3 10.00 5.11 20.85
CA HIS A 3 10.12 6.19 19.89
C HIS A 3 8.81 6.18 19.10
N SER A 4 7.97 7.22 19.27
CA SER A 4 6.78 7.39 18.46
C SER A 4 7.25 7.56 17.02
N MET A 5 6.82 6.65 16.13
CA MET A 5 7.11 6.77 14.71
C MET A 5 6.52 8.10 14.21
N GLU A 6 7.30 8.87 13.50
CA GLU A 6 6.94 10.21 13.04
C GLU A 6 6.92 10.28 11.52
N ILE A 7 5.87 10.93 11.00
CA ILE A 7 5.76 11.28 9.58
C ILE A 7 6.44 12.63 9.38
N LYS A 8 7.44 12.67 8.51
CA LYS A 8 8.28 13.85 8.29
C LYS A 8 7.71 14.74 7.17
N GLU A 9 8.06 16.01 7.22
CA GLU A 9 7.84 16.93 6.07
C GLU A 9 8.53 16.36 4.83
N GLY A 10 7.87 16.41 3.67
CA GLY A 10 8.36 15.80 2.43
C GLY A 10 8.16 14.27 2.33
N ALA A 11 7.47 13.63 3.28
CA ALA A 11 7.09 12.23 3.16
C ALA A 11 6.11 12.00 2.01
N ILE A 12 6.38 10.99 1.17
CA ILE A 12 5.56 10.62 0.01
C ILE A 12 4.76 9.36 0.33
N PHE A 13 3.47 9.36 -0.05
CA PHE A 13 2.55 8.23 0.06
C PHE A 13 2.12 7.76 -1.32
N ILE A 14 2.30 6.48 -1.59
CA ILE A 14 1.90 5.80 -2.82
C ILE A 14 0.92 4.70 -2.44
N ALA A 15 -0.24 4.67 -3.08
CA ALA A 15 -1.24 3.63 -2.89
C ALA A 15 -1.70 3.07 -4.23
N ASP A 16 -2.09 1.81 -4.23
CA ASP A 16 -2.84 1.18 -5.32
C ASP A 16 -2.21 1.41 -6.70
N ALA A 17 -0.92 1.10 -6.81
CA ALA A 17 -0.15 1.26 -8.05
C ALA A 17 -0.37 0.11 -9.04
N HIS A 18 -0.73 -1.06 -8.54
CA HIS A 18 -1.04 -2.25 -9.34
C HIS A 18 -0.03 -2.52 -10.47
N TYR A 19 1.25 -2.40 -10.13
CA TYR A 19 2.34 -2.67 -11.06
C TYR A 19 2.51 -4.18 -11.28
N PRO A 20 2.81 -4.68 -12.50
CA PRO A 20 3.12 -3.93 -13.72
C PRO A 20 1.94 -3.74 -14.69
N HIS A 21 0.78 -4.39 -14.51
CA HIS A 21 -0.23 -4.50 -15.56
C HIS A 21 -1.11 -3.26 -15.72
N HIS A 22 -1.21 -2.44 -14.66
CA HIS A 22 -2.06 -1.24 -14.68
C HIS A 22 -1.28 0.06 -14.87
N GLY A 23 -0.03 -0.05 -15.36
CA GLY A 23 0.80 1.07 -15.74
C GLY A 23 2.22 1.00 -15.18
N ASN A 24 3.10 1.83 -15.72
CA ASN A 24 4.52 1.91 -15.34
C ASN A 24 4.83 3.08 -14.38
N GLU A 25 3.82 3.82 -13.97
CA GLU A 25 3.98 5.03 -13.17
C GLU A 25 4.74 4.78 -11.88
N PHE A 26 4.55 3.60 -11.27
CA PHE A 26 5.28 3.23 -10.07
C PHE A 26 6.77 3.09 -10.34
N LEU A 27 7.14 2.39 -11.41
CA LEU A 27 8.54 2.22 -11.80
C LEU A 27 9.18 3.57 -12.17
N GLU A 28 8.45 4.41 -12.92
CA GLU A 28 8.90 5.76 -13.26
C GLU A 28 9.14 6.62 -12.02
N LEU A 29 8.26 6.54 -11.03
CA LEU A 29 8.41 7.26 -9.77
C LEU A 29 9.63 6.78 -8.97
N LEU A 30 9.86 5.45 -8.92
CA LEU A 30 11.07 4.90 -8.30
C LEU A 30 12.34 5.38 -9.00
N HIS A 31 12.37 5.46 -10.33
CA HIS A 31 13.50 6.03 -11.07
C HIS A 31 13.69 7.53 -10.82
N LYS A 32 12.61 8.30 -10.67
CA LYS A 32 12.69 9.73 -10.32
C LYS A 32 13.26 9.91 -8.89
N LEU A 33 12.89 9.02 -7.96
CA LEU A 33 13.47 9.00 -6.61
C LEU A 33 14.96 8.59 -6.64
N ASP A 34 15.31 7.55 -7.39
CA ASP A 34 16.68 7.03 -7.50
C ASP A 34 17.64 8.04 -8.13
N THR A 35 17.15 8.83 -9.07
CA THR A 35 17.94 9.86 -9.75
C THR A 35 17.91 11.23 -9.06
N GLY A 36 17.18 11.36 -7.94
CA GLY A 36 17.03 12.62 -7.21
C GLY A 36 16.16 13.67 -7.91
N LYS A 37 15.46 13.31 -8.99
CA LYS A 37 14.48 14.21 -9.64
C LYS A 37 13.26 14.49 -8.76
N ILE A 38 12.93 13.53 -7.88
CA ILE A 38 11.99 13.68 -6.79
C ILE A 38 12.73 13.35 -5.51
N VAL A 39 12.57 14.17 -4.48
CA VAL A 39 13.18 13.96 -3.18
C VAL A 39 12.07 13.64 -2.18
N ALA A 40 12.23 12.54 -1.46
CA ALA A 40 11.35 12.12 -0.38
C ALA A 40 12.14 11.98 0.93
N SER A 41 11.60 12.52 2.01
CA SER A 41 12.17 12.31 3.36
C SER A 41 11.87 10.90 3.89
N GLN A 42 10.70 10.37 3.53
CA GLN A 42 10.23 9.03 3.80
C GLN A 42 9.32 8.58 2.65
N LEU A 43 9.19 7.27 2.46
CA LEU A 43 8.29 6.69 1.47
C LEU A 43 7.31 5.74 2.17
N PHE A 44 6.03 6.00 2.01
CA PHE A 44 4.93 5.18 2.51
C PHE A 44 4.26 4.46 1.33
N LEU A 45 4.42 3.14 1.27
CA LEU A 45 3.74 2.26 0.31
C LEU A 45 2.49 1.73 1.00
N MET A 46 1.33 2.21 0.57
CA MET A 46 0.06 2.03 1.29
C MET A 46 -0.76 0.82 0.80
N GLY A 47 -0.08 -0.22 0.32
CA GLY A 47 -0.65 -1.48 -0.15
C GLY A 47 -1.11 -1.46 -1.60
N ASP A 48 -1.31 -2.66 -2.14
CA ASP A 48 -1.67 -2.90 -3.54
C ASP A 48 -0.74 -2.18 -4.52
N ILE A 49 0.57 -2.14 -4.16
CA ILE A 49 1.61 -1.56 -5.01
C ILE A 49 1.87 -2.45 -6.22
N PHE A 50 1.79 -3.76 -6.01
CA PHE A 50 1.91 -4.76 -7.06
C PHE A 50 0.54 -5.40 -7.35
N ASP A 51 0.32 -5.79 -8.61
CA ASP A 51 -0.86 -6.58 -8.97
C ASP A 51 -0.91 -7.91 -8.22
N LEU A 52 0.24 -8.51 -8.02
CA LEU A 52 0.42 -9.69 -7.20
C LEU A 52 1.89 -9.79 -6.79
N LEU A 53 2.14 -9.74 -5.48
CA LEU A 53 3.46 -10.00 -4.92
C LEU A 53 3.31 -10.64 -3.54
N PHE A 54 3.92 -11.81 -3.34
CA PHE A 54 3.91 -12.43 -2.01
C PHE A 54 5.20 -13.20 -1.74
N GLY A 55 5.55 -13.30 -0.47
CA GLY A 55 6.71 -14.03 -0.02
C GLY A 55 6.62 -15.54 -0.29
N TYR A 56 7.75 -16.22 -0.10
CA TYR A 56 7.90 -17.67 -0.28
C TYR A 56 7.79 -18.19 -1.71
N ASN A 57 7.84 -17.29 -2.70
CA ASN A 57 7.71 -17.63 -4.12
C ASN A 57 8.65 -16.80 -4.98
N ASP A 58 9.62 -17.46 -5.62
CA ASP A 58 10.60 -16.79 -6.46
C ASP A 58 10.07 -16.50 -7.88
N TYR A 59 9.13 -17.30 -8.37
CA TYR A 59 8.58 -17.13 -9.71
C TYR A 59 7.83 -15.81 -9.87
N ILE A 60 7.09 -15.39 -8.83
CA ILE A 60 6.36 -14.13 -8.87
C ILE A 60 7.28 -12.89 -8.99
N LEU A 61 8.50 -12.98 -8.45
CA LEU A 61 9.49 -11.90 -8.55
C LEU A 61 9.91 -11.62 -9.99
N THR A 62 9.80 -12.59 -10.91
CA THR A 62 10.15 -12.40 -12.32
C THR A 62 9.30 -11.32 -13.01
N PHE A 63 8.08 -11.08 -12.53
CA PHE A 63 7.16 -10.07 -13.07
C PHE A 63 7.43 -8.64 -12.57
N CYS A 64 8.18 -8.49 -11.47
CA CYS A 64 8.37 -7.19 -10.81
C CYS A 64 9.81 -6.95 -10.32
N ASN A 65 10.78 -7.72 -10.83
CA ASN A 65 12.17 -7.73 -10.35
C ASN A 65 12.83 -6.35 -10.36
N GLU A 66 12.58 -5.53 -11.38
CA GLU A 66 13.16 -4.19 -11.49
C GLU A 66 12.67 -3.29 -10.36
N ALA A 67 11.36 -3.21 -10.14
CA ALA A 67 10.77 -2.41 -9.08
C ALA A 67 11.19 -2.89 -7.68
N VAL A 68 11.24 -4.22 -7.47
CA VAL A 68 11.73 -4.82 -6.20
C VAL A 68 13.19 -4.46 -5.97
N SER A 69 14.04 -4.52 -6.99
CA SER A 69 15.47 -4.17 -6.90
C SER A 69 15.67 -2.69 -6.59
N LEU A 70 14.91 -1.80 -7.22
CA LEU A 70 14.93 -0.37 -6.94
C LEU A 70 14.45 -0.06 -5.52
N LEU A 71 13.38 -0.68 -5.05
CA LEU A 71 12.92 -0.52 -3.66
C LEU A 71 13.99 -0.96 -2.65
N ARG A 72 14.66 -2.09 -2.90
CA ARG A 72 15.77 -2.56 -2.07
C ARG A 72 16.96 -1.60 -2.09
N LYS A 73 17.23 -0.96 -3.23
CA LYS A 73 18.27 0.07 -3.34
C LYS A 73 17.90 1.33 -2.57
N LEU A 74 16.68 1.84 -2.79
CA LEU A 74 16.17 3.05 -2.14
C LEU A 74 16.05 2.89 -0.63
N SER A 75 15.72 1.69 -0.12
CA SER A 75 15.61 1.43 1.32
C SER A 75 16.93 1.59 2.10
N LYS A 76 18.06 1.72 1.40
CA LYS A 76 19.37 2.01 2.02
C LYS A 76 19.60 3.50 2.29
N ILE A 77 18.80 4.37 1.66
CA ILE A 77 18.96 5.83 1.69
C ILE A 77 17.69 6.58 2.08
N ILE A 78 16.52 5.96 1.94
CA ILE A 78 15.21 6.51 2.31
C ILE A 78 14.55 5.55 3.29
N GLU A 79 14.00 6.07 4.38
CA GLU A 79 13.17 5.29 5.29
C GLU A 79 11.86 4.93 4.59
N ILE A 80 11.61 3.62 4.41
CA ILE A 80 10.44 3.12 3.71
C ILE A 80 9.53 2.36 4.68
N HIS A 81 8.23 2.67 4.64
CA HIS A 81 7.16 1.99 5.35
C HIS A 81 6.23 1.32 4.33
N TYR A 82 6.02 0.02 4.44
CA TYR A 82 5.18 -0.75 3.52
C TYR A 82 4.00 -1.37 4.27
N PHE A 83 2.82 -0.93 3.98
CA PHE A 83 1.57 -1.50 4.47
C PHE A 83 1.11 -2.56 3.49
N GLU A 84 1.07 -3.83 3.90
CA GLU A 84 0.59 -4.92 3.04
C GLU A 84 -0.87 -4.72 2.67
N GLY A 85 -1.17 -4.85 1.36
CA GLY A 85 -2.52 -4.81 0.81
C GLY A 85 -3.09 -6.21 0.58
N ASN A 86 -4.18 -6.30 -0.15
CA ASN A 86 -4.77 -7.60 -0.48
C ASN A 86 -4.12 -8.27 -1.70
N HIS A 87 -3.34 -7.55 -2.49
CA HIS A 87 -2.59 -8.03 -3.64
C HIS A 87 -1.12 -8.29 -3.34
N ASP A 88 -0.58 -7.67 -2.31
CA ASP A 88 0.83 -7.78 -1.91
C ASP A 88 0.94 -8.08 -0.40
N PHE A 89 1.52 -9.24 -0.06
CA PHE A 89 1.53 -9.75 1.31
C PHE A 89 2.72 -10.70 1.60
N CYS A 90 2.99 -10.94 2.89
CA CYS A 90 4.14 -11.72 3.35
C CYS A 90 5.47 -11.14 2.84
N LEU A 91 5.63 -9.82 2.87
CA LEU A 91 6.72 -9.11 2.20
C LEU A 91 8.00 -8.95 3.04
N LYS A 92 7.98 -9.27 4.33
CA LYS A 92 9.12 -9.07 5.25
C LYS A 92 10.41 -9.72 4.75
N ASP A 93 10.33 -10.92 4.17
CA ASP A 93 11.49 -11.64 3.63
C ASP A 93 11.97 -11.05 2.29
N ILE A 94 11.05 -10.44 1.51
CA ILE A 94 11.39 -9.76 0.25
C ILE A 94 12.10 -8.44 0.53
N PHE A 95 11.70 -7.72 1.58
CA PHE A 95 12.17 -6.38 1.90
C PHE A 95 12.72 -6.27 3.33
N PRO A 96 13.89 -6.87 3.63
CA PRO A 96 14.43 -6.92 5.00
C PRO A 96 14.81 -5.57 5.60
N ASN A 97 15.01 -4.54 4.76
CA ASN A 97 15.38 -3.17 5.19
C ASN A 97 14.19 -2.19 5.13
N ILE A 98 12.98 -2.68 4.89
CA ILE A 98 11.75 -1.87 4.84
C ILE A 98 10.91 -2.20 6.08
N ASN A 99 10.29 -1.20 6.68
CA ASN A 99 9.34 -1.38 7.75
C ASN A 99 8.02 -1.93 7.19
N VAL A 100 7.89 -3.25 7.11
CA VAL A 100 6.69 -3.91 6.57
C VAL A 100 5.68 -4.17 7.66
N TYR A 101 4.45 -3.70 7.45
CA TYR A 101 3.30 -3.89 8.35
C TYR A 101 2.29 -4.83 7.68
N SER A 102 2.16 -6.03 8.24
CA SER A 102 1.16 -7.00 7.79
C SER A 102 -0.26 -6.48 8.02
N ARG A 103 -1.24 -7.05 7.34
CA ARG A 103 -2.66 -6.70 7.51
C ARG A 103 -3.13 -6.79 8.97
N ASP A 104 -2.62 -7.76 9.73
CA ASP A 104 -3.02 -7.96 11.13
C ASP A 104 -2.40 -6.89 12.06
N GLU A 105 -1.23 -6.35 11.72
CA GLU A 105 -0.58 -5.24 12.43
C GLU A 105 -1.25 -3.88 12.17
N GLN A 106 -1.98 -3.74 11.08
CA GLN A 106 -2.68 -2.50 10.71
C GLN A 106 -4.00 -2.34 11.49
N PRO A 107 -4.43 -1.10 11.79
CA PRO A 107 -3.78 0.18 11.45
C PRO A 107 -2.61 0.51 12.37
N ILE A 108 -1.64 1.30 11.87
CA ILE A 108 -0.49 1.81 12.60
C ILE A 108 -0.72 3.28 12.93
N THR A 109 -0.51 3.67 14.19
CA THR A 109 -0.60 5.08 14.59
C THR A 109 0.79 5.70 14.62
N MET A 110 0.94 6.82 13.92
CA MET A 110 2.15 7.65 13.87
C MET A 110 1.83 9.10 14.24
N LYS A 111 2.83 9.94 14.42
CA LYS A 111 2.69 11.38 14.63
C LYS A 111 3.02 12.15 13.35
N LEU A 112 2.26 13.21 13.08
CA LEU A 112 2.60 14.27 12.13
C LEU A 112 2.61 15.59 12.90
N GLY A 113 3.79 15.99 13.38
CA GLY A 113 3.91 17.01 14.43
C GLY A 113 3.13 16.58 15.68
N GLU A 114 2.17 17.38 16.11
CA GLU A 114 1.32 17.04 17.26
C GLU A 114 0.12 16.15 16.93
N LYS A 115 -0.19 15.98 15.62
CA LYS A 115 -1.35 15.20 15.16
C LYS A 115 -1.09 13.71 15.26
N LYS A 116 -2.08 12.95 15.76
CA LYS A 116 -2.11 11.48 15.77
C LYS A 116 -2.76 10.99 14.48
N VAL A 117 -1.98 10.33 13.65
CA VAL A 117 -2.38 9.86 12.32
C VAL A 117 -2.42 8.34 12.31
N SER A 118 -3.54 7.77 11.90
CA SER A 118 -3.67 6.33 11.68
C SER A 118 -3.48 6.00 10.22
N LEU A 119 -2.66 4.99 9.94
CA LEU A 119 -2.28 4.56 8.60
C LEU A 119 -2.67 3.09 8.39
N SER A 120 -3.32 2.77 7.30
CA SER A 120 -3.62 1.40 6.88
C SER A 120 -3.82 1.32 5.37
N HIS A 121 -3.76 0.09 4.82
CA HIS A 121 -4.17 -0.12 3.44
C HIS A 121 -5.66 0.22 3.25
N GLY A 122 -6.55 -0.24 4.14
CA GLY A 122 -7.97 0.08 4.11
C GLY A 122 -8.90 -1.12 3.91
N ASP A 123 -8.37 -2.30 3.57
CA ASP A 123 -9.16 -3.52 3.34
C ASP A 123 -9.71 -4.19 4.61
N LYS A 124 -9.23 -3.75 5.80
CA LYS A 124 -9.55 -4.41 7.06
C LYS A 124 -11.02 -4.27 7.46
N TYR A 125 -11.58 -3.10 7.26
CA TYR A 125 -12.96 -2.76 7.64
C TYR A 125 -13.95 -2.77 6.47
N ASP A 126 -13.47 -3.01 5.25
CA ASP A 126 -14.30 -3.09 4.05
C ASP A 126 -14.98 -4.46 3.85
N ALA A 127 -14.35 -5.51 4.32
CA ALA A 127 -14.75 -6.88 4.02
C ALA A 127 -15.29 -7.62 5.24
N GLY A 128 -16.33 -8.44 5.03
CA GLY A 128 -16.95 -9.25 6.07
C GLY A 128 -16.04 -10.36 6.62
N PHE A 129 -16.48 -11.01 7.70
CA PHE A 129 -15.75 -12.05 8.43
C PHE A 129 -15.15 -13.15 7.52
N GLY A 130 -15.91 -13.63 6.52
CA GLY A 130 -15.45 -14.69 5.58
C GLY A 130 -14.22 -14.28 4.78
N TYR A 131 -14.12 -13.03 4.36
CA TYR A 131 -12.94 -12.50 3.68
C TYR A 131 -11.71 -12.48 4.59
N GLY A 132 -11.88 -12.14 5.86
CA GLY A 132 -10.80 -12.17 6.84
C GLY A 132 -10.20 -13.58 7.01
N VAL A 133 -11.04 -14.61 7.06
CA VAL A 133 -10.62 -16.02 7.12
C VAL A 133 -9.88 -16.42 5.83
N TYR A 134 -10.41 -16.07 4.67
CA TYR A 134 -9.78 -16.30 3.37
C TYR A 134 -8.38 -15.66 3.29
N CYS A 135 -8.26 -14.41 3.70
CA CYS A 135 -6.97 -13.72 3.74
C CYS A 135 -5.95 -14.41 4.66
N LYS A 136 -6.37 -14.86 5.84
CA LYS A 136 -5.49 -15.62 6.76
C LYS A 136 -5.01 -16.93 6.16
N LEU A 137 -5.89 -17.65 5.48
CA LEU A 137 -5.52 -18.92 4.82
C LEU A 137 -4.51 -18.68 3.69
N LEU A 138 -4.77 -17.69 2.81
CA LEU A 138 -3.87 -17.35 1.69
C LEU A 138 -2.49 -16.89 2.17
N ARG A 139 -2.41 -16.16 3.28
CA ARG A 139 -1.15 -15.66 3.86
C ARG A 139 -0.45 -16.69 4.75
N SER A 140 -1.05 -17.86 4.93
CA SER A 140 -0.44 -18.93 5.72
C SER A 140 0.76 -19.53 4.98
N LYS A 141 1.93 -19.55 5.64
CA LYS A 141 3.13 -20.21 5.13
C LYS A 141 2.90 -21.68 4.75
N ILE A 142 2.03 -22.36 5.51
CA ILE A 142 1.66 -23.76 5.23
C ILE A 142 0.92 -23.86 3.90
N THR A 143 -0.08 -22.98 3.68
CA THR A 143 -0.86 -22.94 2.43
C THR A 143 0.03 -22.62 1.24
N LEU A 144 0.88 -21.59 1.34
CA LEU A 144 1.78 -21.18 0.27
C LEU A 144 2.78 -22.29 -0.08
N ASN A 145 3.35 -22.97 0.91
CA ASN A 145 4.24 -24.11 0.67
C ASN A 145 3.51 -25.32 0.06
N ALA A 146 2.28 -25.60 0.47
CA ALA A 146 1.48 -26.69 -0.12
C ALA A 146 1.12 -26.42 -1.59
N LEU A 147 0.96 -25.15 -1.97
CA LEU A 147 0.66 -24.74 -3.35
C LEU A 147 1.90 -24.63 -4.24
N LYS A 148 3.11 -24.67 -3.67
CA LYS A 148 4.37 -24.50 -4.39
C LYS A 148 4.53 -25.41 -5.62
N PRO A 149 4.13 -26.70 -5.65
CA PRO A 149 4.22 -27.53 -6.85
C PRO A 149 3.38 -27.02 -8.03
N PHE A 150 2.37 -26.22 -7.76
CA PHE A 150 1.44 -25.66 -8.76
C PHE A 150 1.60 -24.16 -8.95
N GLU A 151 2.63 -23.55 -8.33
CA GLU A 151 2.79 -22.09 -8.22
C GLU A 151 2.74 -21.40 -9.58
N LYS A 152 3.48 -21.89 -10.58
CA LYS A 152 3.53 -21.28 -11.91
C LYS A 152 2.13 -21.20 -12.54
N LYS A 153 1.39 -22.30 -12.55
CA LYS A 153 0.03 -22.33 -13.13
C LYS A 153 -0.93 -21.41 -12.39
N ILE A 154 -0.83 -21.37 -11.06
CA ILE A 154 -1.69 -20.52 -10.22
C ILE A 154 -1.35 -19.05 -10.45
N ILE A 155 -0.07 -18.69 -10.44
CA ILE A 155 0.37 -17.31 -10.65
C ILE A 155 0.01 -16.82 -12.05
N ASP A 156 0.32 -17.59 -13.10
CA ASP A 156 0.00 -17.22 -14.48
C ASP A 156 -1.50 -17.00 -14.66
N HIS A 157 -2.34 -17.87 -14.08
CA HIS A 157 -3.78 -17.71 -14.10
C HIS A 157 -4.25 -16.45 -13.37
N GLN A 158 -3.73 -16.19 -12.17
CA GLN A 158 -4.09 -15.00 -11.39
C GLN A 158 -3.60 -13.72 -12.08
N MET A 159 -2.37 -13.69 -12.60
CA MET A 159 -1.83 -12.55 -13.34
C MET A 159 -2.69 -12.22 -14.58
N SER A 160 -3.09 -13.23 -15.36
CA SER A 160 -3.99 -13.05 -16.50
C SER A 160 -5.35 -12.46 -16.08
N ARG A 161 -5.90 -12.96 -14.97
CA ARG A 161 -7.17 -12.46 -14.42
C ARG A 161 -7.05 -11.01 -13.92
N LEU A 162 -5.96 -10.69 -13.24
CA LEU A 162 -5.72 -9.34 -12.70
C LEU A 162 -5.49 -8.33 -13.83
N HIS A 163 -4.75 -8.71 -14.86
CA HIS A 163 -4.54 -7.88 -16.06
C HIS A 163 -5.86 -7.42 -16.71
N SER A 164 -6.88 -8.28 -16.74
CA SER A 164 -8.19 -7.97 -17.33
C SER A 164 -9.14 -7.24 -16.36
N LYS A 165 -8.77 -7.08 -15.08
CA LYS A 165 -9.63 -6.49 -14.05
C LYS A 165 -9.75 -4.98 -14.22
N ILE A 166 -10.97 -4.45 -14.26
CA ILE A 166 -11.22 -3.01 -14.20
C ILE A 166 -11.08 -2.57 -12.74
N ILE A 167 -9.99 -1.85 -12.43
CA ILE A 167 -9.70 -1.38 -11.07
C ILE A 167 -10.15 0.06 -10.81
N CYS A 168 -10.27 0.87 -11.88
CA CYS A 168 -10.59 2.30 -11.76
C CYS A 168 -12.10 2.51 -11.73
N ARG A 169 -12.68 2.55 -10.55
CA ARG A 169 -14.11 2.78 -10.36
C ARG A 169 -14.35 3.90 -9.35
N LYS A 170 -15.19 4.88 -9.72
CA LYS A 170 -15.74 5.80 -8.74
C LYS A 170 -16.81 5.08 -7.91
N MET A 171 -16.76 5.25 -6.60
CA MET A 171 -17.75 4.70 -5.69
C MET A 171 -18.82 5.77 -5.42
N PRO A 172 -20.07 5.57 -5.89
CA PRO A 172 -21.15 6.46 -5.50
C PRO A 172 -21.33 6.38 -3.97
N ASN A 173 -21.64 7.51 -3.36
CA ASN A 173 -21.87 7.64 -1.91
C ASN A 173 -20.66 7.21 -1.05
N PHE A 174 -19.42 7.47 -1.52
CA PHE A 174 -18.22 7.11 -0.77
C PHE A 174 -18.15 7.81 0.60
N GLU A 175 -18.77 8.97 0.76
CA GLU A 175 -18.87 9.67 2.07
C GLU A 175 -19.53 8.79 3.13
N GLN A 176 -20.65 8.15 2.83
CA GLN A 176 -21.33 7.24 3.75
C GLN A 176 -20.46 6.03 4.11
N LYS A 177 -19.70 5.54 3.14
CA LYS A 177 -18.73 4.45 3.38
C LYS A 177 -17.59 4.92 4.29
N ALA A 178 -17.06 6.10 4.07
CA ALA A 178 -16.02 6.70 4.89
C ALA A 178 -16.49 6.89 6.34
N GLU A 179 -17.72 7.36 6.55
CA GLU A 179 -18.34 7.46 7.89
C GLU A 179 -18.43 6.09 8.57
N ALA A 180 -18.88 5.06 7.85
CA ALA A 180 -18.95 3.70 8.39
C ALA A 180 -17.55 3.17 8.77
N ILE A 181 -16.53 3.39 7.95
CA ILE A 181 -15.15 3.03 8.24
C ILE A 181 -14.64 3.79 9.48
N MET A 182 -14.87 5.10 9.53
CA MET A 182 -14.45 5.94 10.65
C MET A 182 -15.08 5.53 11.99
N SER A 183 -16.24 4.87 11.99
CA SER A 183 -16.85 4.33 13.21
C SER A 183 -16.00 3.25 13.90
N HIS A 184 -15.08 2.61 13.18
CA HIS A 184 -14.14 1.62 13.71
C HIS A 184 -12.87 2.25 14.30
N TYR A 185 -12.63 3.54 14.06
CA TYR A 185 -11.44 4.25 14.51
C TYR A 185 -11.68 5.01 15.83
N PRO A 186 -10.69 5.07 16.72
CA PRO A 186 -10.79 5.87 17.94
C PRO A 186 -10.98 7.36 17.65
N LYS A 187 -11.87 8.02 18.40
CA LYS A 187 -12.20 9.45 18.23
C LYS A 187 -11.04 10.42 18.55
N TYR A 188 -9.98 9.94 19.19
CA TYR A 188 -8.82 10.76 19.54
C TYR A 188 -7.82 10.92 18.40
N LEU A 189 -8.08 10.29 17.25
CA LEU A 189 -7.24 10.44 16.06
C LEU A 189 -7.58 11.74 15.34
N ASP A 190 -6.53 12.47 14.98
CA ASP A 190 -6.64 13.71 14.22
C ASP A 190 -6.79 13.46 12.71
N MET A 191 -6.31 12.29 12.25
CA MET A 191 -6.35 11.91 10.84
C MET A 191 -6.32 10.38 10.66
N VAL A 192 -7.04 9.88 9.67
CA VAL A 192 -7.00 8.50 9.17
C VAL A 192 -6.68 8.54 7.69
N ILE A 193 -5.64 7.84 7.27
CA ILE A 193 -5.16 7.79 5.87
C ILE A 193 -5.20 6.35 5.40
N GLU A 194 -5.95 6.09 4.32
CA GLU A 194 -6.09 4.76 3.71
C GLU A 194 -5.94 4.79 2.20
N GLY A 195 -5.44 3.69 1.61
CA GLY A 195 -5.49 3.35 0.18
C GLY A 195 -6.77 2.62 -0.20
N HIS A 196 -6.67 1.53 -0.97
CA HIS A 196 -7.69 0.54 -1.30
C HIS A 196 -8.90 1.03 -2.11
N PHE A 197 -9.43 2.20 -1.78
CA PHE A 197 -10.70 2.69 -2.35
C PHE A 197 -10.53 3.47 -3.65
N HIS A 198 -9.34 3.91 -4.00
CA HIS A 198 -9.00 4.65 -5.23
C HIS A 198 -9.81 5.94 -5.41
N GLN A 199 -10.17 6.68 -4.34
CA GLN A 199 -11.11 7.79 -4.46
C GLN A 199 -10.44 9.17 -4.52
N ALA A 200 -9.23 9.35 -3.97
CA ALA A 200 -8.50 10.64 -3.94
C ALA A 200 -9.32 11.76 -3.29
N VAL A 201 -9.88 11.52 -2.11
CA VAL A 201 -10.77 12.48 -1.41
C VAL A 201 -10.37 12.68 0.04
N LYS A 202 -10.70 13.85 0.58
CA LYS A 202 -10.60 14.19 1.99
C LYS A 202 -12.00 14.45 2.52
N ILE A 203 -12.41 13.72 3.58
CA ILE A 203 -13.74 13.81 4.20
C ILE A 203 -13.52 14.00 5.69
N GLY A 204 -13.60 15.23 6.18
CA GLY A 204 -13.26 15.55 7.58
C GLY A 204 -11.83 15.12 7.91
N THR A 205 -11.69 14.23 8.91
CA THR A 205 -10.39 13.66 9.31
C THR A 205 -9.98 12.41 8.52
N TYR A 206 -10.84 11.91 7.63
CA TYR A 206 -10.57 10.75 6.79
C TYR A 206 -9.98 11.14 5.43
N ILE A 207 -8.94 10.45 5.01
CA ILE A 207 -8.27 10.65 3.71
C ILE A 207 -8.19 9.31 2.99
N SER A 208 -8.92 9.20 1.86
CA SER A 208 -8.70 8.15 0.89
C SER A 208 -7.65 8.61 -0.12
N LEU A 209 -6.51 7.93 -0.15
CA LEU A 209 -5.41 8.26 -1.04
C LEU A 209 -5.80 8.09 -2.52
N PRO A 210 -5.13 8.82 -3.42
CA PRO A 210 -5.23 8.55 -4.84
C PRO A 210 -4.58 7.21 -5.15
N SER A 211 -5.18 6.43 -6.07
CA SER A 211 -4.53 5.30 -6.70
C SER A 211 -3.53 5.78 -7.73
N LEU A 212 -2.30 5.31 -7.64
CA LEU A 212 -1.29 5.64 -8.62
C LEU A 212 -1.69 5.11 -10.01
N ALA A 213 -2.28 3.91 -10.08
CA ALA A 213 -2.76 3.32 -11.33
C ALA A 213 -3.90 4.12 -11.96
N CYS A 214 -4.86 4.63 -11.16
CA CYS A 214 -6.10 5.20 -11.68
C CYS A 214 -6.03 6.71 -11.88
N GLN A 215 -5.54 7.45 -10.88
CA GLN A 215 -5.49 8.91 -10.93
C GLN A 215 -4.13 9.46 -11.38
N LYS A 216 -3.08 8.62 -11.49
CA LYS A 216 -1.70 9.04 -11.79
C LYS A 216 -1.19 10.09 -10.80
N MET A 217 -1.54 9.88 -9.53
CA MET A 217 -1.25 10.81 -8.44
C MET A 217 -0.66 10.06 -7.25
N TYR A 218 0.15 10.77 -6.47
CA TYR A 218 0.64 10.37 -5.15
C TYR A 218 0.31 11.45 -4.12
N ALA A 219 0.44 11.15 -2.84
CA ALA A 219 0.30 12.17 -1.81
C ALA A 219 1.66 12.52 -1.19
N ILE A 220 1.80 13.75 -0.71
CA ILE A 220 3.02 14.26 -0.06
C ILE A 220 2.65 15.14 1.13
N ILE A 221 3.45 15.09 2.19
CA ILE A 221 3.35 16.04 3.28
C ILE A 221 4.04 17.34 2.90
N GLN A 222 3.28 18.44 2.92
CA GLN A 222 3.77 19.79 2.67
C GLN A 222 3.15 20.75 3.68
N ASN A 223 3.98 21.53 4.40
CA ASN A 223 3.57 22.44 5.47
C ASN A 223 2.72 21.75 6.56
N GLY A 224 3.08 20.50 6.93
CA GLY A 224 2.37 19.72 7.92
C GLY A 224 0.98 19.21 7.48
N GLU A 225 0.68 19.26 6.16
CA GLU A 225 -0.56 18.76 5.58
C GLU A 225 -0.31 17.81 4.42
N ILE A 226 -1.26 16.89 4.21
CA ILE A 226 -1.21 15.98 3.07
C ILE A 226 -1.79 16.66 1.82
N THR A 227 -1.06 16.63 0.71
CA THR A 227 -1.47 17.17 -0.59
C THR A 227 -1.33 16.11 -1.67
N PHE A 228 -2.18 16.13 -2.70
CA PHE A 228 -2.11 15.21 -3.83
C PHE A 228 -1.38 15.88 -4.99
N LYS A 229 -0.46 15.15 -5.64
CA LYS A 229 0.34 15.59 -6.78
C LYS A 229 0.28 14.59 -7.92
N SER A 230 0.22 15.09 -9.15
CA SER A 230 0.40 14.28 -10.35
C SER A 230 1.89 13.91 -10.53
N ILE A 231 2.14 12.77 -11.19
CA ILE A 231 3.48 12.27 -11.52
C ILE A 231 4.14 13.15 -12.59
#